data_e1c49f1beb42f299bf85ed3f5b91319d
#
_entry.id   e1c49f1beb42f299bf85ed3f5b91319d
#
_cell.length_a   1.000
_cell.length_b   1.000
_cell.length_c   1.000
_cell.angle_alpha   90.00
_cell.angle_beta   90.00
_cell.angle_gamma   90.00
#
_symmetry.space_group_name_H-M   'P 1'
#
loop_
_entity.id
_entity.type
_entity.pdbx_description
1 polymer ?
#
loop_
_entity_poly.entity_id
_entity_poly.type
_entity_poly.pdbx_seq_one_letter_code
_entity_poly.pdbx_strand_id
1 'polypeptide(L)'
;MLIVGPSTAFMRYIERVLPSLGETGVVMSSLGTLMPGVRAVPERDLDAAAVKGRLDMVDAVAHAVAQRQRLLVEPRRLMIDGTAVKLKPAMVRRARDKARATRKPHNEARVTFVKILVRELAEKLRKKLEKSSGAPVQRDLLLEDVRTSRDVRIALNLCWMPLTPEKLIGDLLTRETCSGRPPRGCPTSRSARS
;
A
#
# COMPACT_ATOMS: atom_id res chain seq x y z
N MET A 1 -21.35 -9.65 17.92
CA MET A 1 -20.14 -9.57 18.79
C MET A 1 -19.03 -10.44 18.19
N LEU A 2 -17.73 -10.04 18.29
CA LEU A 2 -16.59 -10.89 17.88
C LEU A 2 -15.89 -11.41 19.15
N ILE A 3 -15.70 -12.73 19.22
CA ILE A 3 -14.90 -13.38 20.28
C ILE A 3 -13.66 -13.98 19.63
N VAL A 4 -12.48 -13.62 20.14
CA VAL A 4 -11.19 -14.15 19.68
C VAL A 4 -10.58 -15.01 20.78
N GLY A 5 -10.20 -16.23 20.44
CA GLY A 5 -9.62 -17.16 21.39
C GLY A 5 -8.29 -17.76 20.93
N PRO A 6 -7.63 -18.55 21.80
CA PRO A 6 -6.25 -18.99 21.59
C PRO A 6 -6.10 -20.02 20.47
N SER A 7 -7.10 -20.85 20.21
CA SER A 7 -7.05 -21.88 19.17
C SER A 7 -8.40 -22.16 18.54
N THR A 8 -8.39 -22.70 17.32
CA THR A 8 -9.60 -23.09 16.61
C THR A 8 -10.36 -24.20 17.35
N ALA A 9 -9.67 -25.12 18.02
CA ALA A 9 -10.29 -26.19 18.80
C ALA A 9 -11.04 -25.61 20.02
N PHE A 10 -10.43 -24.67 20.72
CA PHE A 10 -11.08 -23.97 21.83
C PHE A 10 -12.31 -23.19 21.35
N MET A 11 -12.21 -22.49 20.24
CA MET A 11 -13.33 -21.72 19.71
C MET A 11 -14.51 -22.62 19.29
N ARG A 12 -14.26 -23.80 18.71
CA ARG A 12 -15.30 -24.79 18.39
C ARG A 12 -15.99 -25.32 19.66
N TYR A 13 -15.25 -25.49 20.74
CA TYR A 13 -15.85 -25.87 22.02
C TYR A 13 -16.81 -24.80 22.53
N ILE A 14 -16.37 -23.55 22.57
CA ILE A 14 -17.19 -22.41 23.01
C ILE A 14 -18.42 -22.24 22.11
N GLU A 15 -18.29 -22.41 20.79
CA GLU A 15 -19.38 -22.33 19.83
C GLU A 15 -20.52 -23.30 20.14
N ARG A 16 -20.21 -24.46 20.67
CA ARG A 16 -21.23 -25.46 21.09
C ARG A 16 -21.93 -25.10 22.40
N VAL A 17 -21.27 -24.34 23.24
CA VAL A 17 -21.79 -23.97 24.57
C VAL A 17 -22.63 -22.69 24.51
N LEU A 18 -22.27 -21.72 23.67
CA LEU A 18 -22.94 -20.42 23.60
C LEU A 18 -24.45 -20.47 23.32
N PRO A 19 -24.96 -21.35 22.43
CA PRO A 19 -26.39 -21.45 22.19
C PRO A 19 -27.18 -21.83 23.45
N SER A 20 -26.60 -22.64 24.34
CA SER A 20 -27.24 -23.01 25.62
C SER A 20 -27.34 -21.85 26.61
N LEU A 21 -26.58 -20.78 26.37
CA LEU A 21 -26.60 -19.53 27.15
C LEU A 21 -27.50 -18.45 26.51
N GLY A 22 -28.21 -18.79 25.42
CA GLY A 22 -29.11 -17.87 24.72
C GLY A 22 -28.40 -16.85 23.81
N GLU A 23 -27.09 -16.94 23.65
CA GLU A 23 -26.30 -16.00 22.80
C GLU A 23 -26.31 -16.47 21.35
N THR A 24 -26.96 -15.69 20.50
CA THR A 24 -26.99 -15.88 19.03
C THR A 24 -26.31 -14.71 18.32
N GLY A 25 -25.73 -14.96 17.13
CA GLY A 25 -25.10 -13.91 16.32
C GLY A 25 -23.69 -13.53 16.78
N VAL A 26 -22.98 -14.43 17.45
CA VAL A 26 -21.57 -14.26 17.84
C VAL A 26 -20.68 -14.81 16.74
N VAL A 27 -19.75 -13.98 16.24
CA VAL A 27 -18.68 -14.42 15.34
C VAL A 27 -17.48 -14.81 16.19
N MET A 28 -17.00 -16.04 15.98
CA MET A 28 -15.86 -16.58 16.72
C MET A 28 -14.68 -16.84 15.80
N SER A 29 -13.50 -16.45 16.27
CA SER A 29 -12.25 -16.67 15.51
C SER A 29 -11.09 -16.98 16.45
N SER A 30 -10.11 -17.71 15.95
CA SER A 30 -8.79 -17.77 16.58
C SER A 30 -7.86 -16.72 15.94
N LEU A 31 -6.74 -16.39 16.58
CA LEU A 31 -5.74 -15.51 16.00
C LEU A 31 -5.29 -16.01 14.62
N GLY A 32 -5.17 -17.32 14.44
CA GLY A 32 -4.75 -17.92 13.17
C GLY A 32 -5.80 -17.88 12.05
N THR A 33 -7.07 -17.58 12.36
CA THR A 33 -8.17 -17.52 11.38
C THR A 33 -8.84 -16.15 11.33
N LEU A 34 -8.27 -15.15 12.05
CA LEU A 34 -8.86 -13.81 12.16
C LEU A 34 -8.92 -13.08 10.81
N MET A 35 -7.97 -13.32 9.92
CA MET A 35 -7.94 -12.73 8.58
C MET A 35 -8.56 -13.70 7.59
N PRO A 36 -9.69 -13.34 6.93
CA PRO A 36 -10.32 -14.19 5.89
C PRO A 36 -9.33 -14.49 4.75
N GLY A 37 -9.31 -15.76 4.33
CA GLY A 37 -8.43 -16.21 3.24
C GLY A 37 -6.95 -16.40 3.61
N VAL A 38 -6.55 -16.09 4.84
CA VAL A 38 -5.19 -16.33 5.33
C VAL A 38 -5.19 -17.54 6.27
N ARG A 39 -4.37 -18.53 5.96
CA ARG A 39 -4.10 -19.66 6.85
C ARG A 39 -2.81 -19.41 7.60
N ALA A 40 -2.89 -19.06 8.87
CA ALA A 40 -1.72 -18.92 9.71
C ALA A 40 -1.10 -20.29 10.04
N VAL A 41 0.22 -20.33 9.99
CA VAL A 41 1.03 -21.50 10.39
C VAL A 41 1.92 -21.04 11.53
N PRO A 42 2.09 -21.85 12.59
CA PRO A 42 3.01 -21.52 13.69
C PRO A 42 4.43 -21.28 13.17
N GLU A 43 5.07 -20.20 13.62
CA GLU A 43 6.49 -19.96 13.36
C GLU A 43 7.33 -20.95 14.16
N ARG A 44 8.23 -21.67 13.47
CA ARG A 44 9.11 -22.67 14.10
C ARG A 44 10.34 -22.04 14.74
N ASP A 45 10.80 -20.94 14.19
CA ASP A 45 11.92 -20.17 14.72
C ASP A 45 11.40 -19.21 15.79
N LEU A 46 11.74 -19.47 17.04
CA LEU A 46 11.31 -18.68 18.19
C LEU A 46 11.85 -17.25 18.18
N ASP A 47 13.08 -17.05 17.67
CA ASP A 47 13.67 -15.71 17.55
C ASP A 47 12.95 -14.91 16.48
N ALA A 48 12.63 -15.51 15.34
CA ALA A 48 11.81 -14.90 14.30
C ALA A 48 10.39 -14.59 14.82
N ALA A 49 9.78 -15.50 15.59
CA ALA A 49 8.48 -15.26 16.21
C ALA A 49 8.52 -14.08 17.18
N ALA A 50 9.54 -14.00 18.02
CA ALA A 50 9.74 -12.91 18.97
C ALA A 50 9.88 -11.56 18.23
N VAL A 51 10.69 -11.49 17.17
CA VAL A 51 10.87 -10.27 16.36
C VAL A 51 9.57 -9.86 15.67
N LYS A 52 8.86 -10.81 15.05
CA LYS A 52 7.57 -10.55 14.38
C LYS A 52 6.49 -10.07 15.34
N GLY A 53 6.53 -10.51 16.60
CA GLY A 53 5.57 -10.12 17.65
C GLY A 53 5.89 -8.80 18.35
N ARG A 54 7.00 -8.14 18.06
CA ARG A 54 7.38 -6.87 18.70
C ARG A 54 6.54 -5.70 18.19
N LEU A 55 6.28 -4.73 19.07
CA LEU A 55 5.60 -3.49 18.69
C LEU A 55 6.39 -2.67 17.67
N ASP A 56 7.72 -2.76 17.65
CA ASP A 56 8.59 -2.09 16.67
C ASP A 56 8.27 -2.49 15.22
N MET A 57 7.59 -3.64 15.02
CA MET A 57 7.10 -4.05 13.70
C MET A 57 6.06 -3.08 13.11
N VAL A 58 5.34 -2.33 13.95
CA VAL A 58 4.40 -1.30 13.50
C VAL A 58 5.15 -0.20 12.75
N ASP A 59 6.27 0.26 13.30
CA ASP A 59 7.10 1.29 12.67
C ASP A 59 7.80 0.75 11.41
N ALA A 60 8.28 -0.50 11.44
CA ALA A 60 8.85 -1.16 10.27
C ALA A 60 7.85 -1.25 9.11
N VAL A 61 6.62 -1.66 9.39
CA VAL A 61 5.52 -1.73 8.41
C VAL A 61 5.16 -0.33 7.90
N ALA A 62 5.02 0.66 8.78
CA ALA A 62 4.72 2.04 8.40
C ALA A 62 5.81 2.62 7.47
N HIS A 63 7.08 2.35 7.79
CA HIS A 63 8.21 2.76 6.95
C HIS A 63 8.19 2.04 5.59
N ALA A 64 7.94 0.74 5.57
CA ALA A 64 7.82 -0.04 4.34
C ALA A 64 6.69 0.49 3.44
N VAL A 65 5.53 0.86 4.00
CA VAL A 65 4.43 1.50 3.26
C VAL A 65 4.87 2.85 2.69
N ALA A 66 5.55 3.68 3.49
CA ALA A 66 6.03 4.99 3.06
C ALA A 66 7.02 4.90 1.89
N GLN A 67 7.88 3.89 1.87
CA GLN A 67 8.82 3.63 0.76
C GLN A 67 8.13 3.26 -0.56
N ARG A 68 6.87 2.85 -0.53
CA ARG A 68 6.08 2.55 -1.74
C ARG A 68 5.47 3.80 -2.38
N GLN A 69 5.64 4.97 -1.76
CA GLN A 69 5.19 6.28 -2.26
C GLN A 69 6.39 7.08 -2.80
N ARG A 70 6.89 6.67 -3.95
CA ARG A 70 8.13 7.20 -4.54
C ARG A 70 7.91 8.52 -5.27
N LEU A 71 8.92 9.38 -5.24
CA LEU A 71 9.00 10.55 -6.11
C LEU A 71 9.78 10.20 -7.38
N LEU A 72 9.45 10.90 -8.45
CA LEU A 72 10.31 10.90 -9.64
C LEU A 72 11.50 11.84 -9.37
N VAL A 73 12.67 11.43 -9.82
CA VAL A 73 13.88 12.26 -9.84
C VAL A 73 13.85 13.14 -11.09
N GLU A 74 13.55 12.54 -12.25
CA GLU A 74 13.54 13.20 -13.54
C GLU A 74 12.15 13.17 -14.20
N PRO A 75 11.87 14.11 -15.14
CA PRO A 75 10.64 14.07 -15.91
C PRO A 75 10.56 12.81 -16.77
N ARG A 76 9.39 12.12 -16.72
CA ARG A 76 9.14 10.93 -17.54
C ARG A 76 8.26 11.29 -18.74
N ARG A 77 8.68 10.87 -19.94
CA ARG A 77 7.85 10.96 -21.14
C ARG A 77 6.86 9.79 -21.15
N LEU A 78 5.59 10.12 -21.35
CA LEU A 78 4.49 9.15 -21.45
C LEU A 78 3.83 9.30 -22.80
N MET A 79 3.51 8.19 -23.45
CA MET A 79 2.73 8.17 -24.69
C MET A 79 1.26 7.93 -24.34
N ILE A 80 0.40 8.84 -24.78
CA ILE A 80 -1.05 8.78 -24.57
C ILE A 80 -1.69 9.01 -25.92
N ASP A 81 -2.33 7.98 -26.45
CA ASP A 81 -2.94 8.01 -27.78
C ASP A 81 -2.05 8.70 -28.84
N GLY A 82 -0.84 8.16 -29.05
CA GLY A 82 0.15 8.69 -29.98
C GLY A 82 0.81 10.01 -29.59
N THR A 83 0.30 10.71 -28.57
CA THR A 83 0.80 12.02 -28.13
C THR A 83 1.71 11.91 -26.90
N ALA A 84 2.93 12.45 -27.02
CA ALA A 84 3.89 12.45 -25.92
C ALA A 84 3.58 13.55 -24.89
N VAL A 85 3.38 13.18 -23.63
CA VAL A 85 3.17 14.12 -22.50
C VAL A 85 4.26 13.90 -21.44
N LYS A 86 4.77 14.97 -20.84
CA LYS A 86 5.79 14.88 -19.76
C LYS A 86 5.15 14.90 -18.38
N LEU A 87 5.33 13.80 -17.62
CA LEU A 87 5.07 13.75 -16.19
C LEU A 87 6.28 14.36 -15.45
N LYS A 88 6.08 15.50 -14.82
CA LYS A 88 7.14 16.22 -14.10
C LYS A 88 7.21 15.79 -12.63
N PRO A 89 8.40 15.74 -11.98
CA PRO A 89 8.52 15.44 -10.54
C PRO A 89 7.64 16.30 -9.64
N ALA A 90 7.51 17.59 -9.94
CA ALA A 90 6.67 18.51 -9.19
C ALA A 90 5.18 18.12 -9.20
N MET A 91 4.66 17.53 -10.29
CA MET A 91 3.28 17.03 -10.35
C MET A 91 3.10 15.86 -9.40
N VAL A 92 4.03 14.91 -9.43
CA VAL A 92 4.00 13.72 -8.55
C VAL A 92 4.07 14.15 -7.09
N ARG A 93 4.96 15.09 -6.76
CA ARG A 93 5.10 15.62 -5.39
C ARG A 93 3.79 16.25 -4.91
N ARG A 94 3.21 17.20 -5.66
CA ARG A 94 1.93 17.83 -5.30
C ARG A 94 0.80 16.83 -5.11
N ALA A 95 0.67 15.87 -6.05
CA ALA A 95 -0.36 14.84 -5.97
C ALA A 95 -0.18 13.95 -4.74
N ARG A 96 1.07 13.55 -4.43
CA ARG A 96 1.40 12.78 -3.23
C ARG A 96 1.08 13.53 -1.95
N ASP A 97 1.50 14.78 -1.85
CA ASP A 97 1.31 15.59 -0.65
C ASP A 97 -0.19 15.85 -0.38
N LYS A 98 -0.97 16.13 -1.43
CA LYS A 98 -2.44 16.25 -1.32
C LYS A 98 -3.10 14.92 -0.93
N ALA A 99 -2.64 13.79 -1.46
CA ALA A 99 -3.17 12.49 -1.10
C ALA A 99 -2.84 12.13 0.36
N ARG A 100 -1.63 12.40 0.84
CA ARG A 100 -1.23 12.22 2.24
C ARG A 100 -2.03 13.12 3.20
N ALA A 101 -2.33 14.34 2.79
CA ALA A 101 -3.15 15.26 3.59
C ALA A 101 -4.57 14.75 3.86
N THR A 102 -5.07 13.78 3.09
CA THR A 102 -6.36 13.14 3.36
C THR A 102 -6.35 12.24 4.61
N ARG A 103 -5.18 11.88 5.13
CA ARG A 103 -4.96 10.95 6.26
C ARG A 103 -5.64 9.58 6.08
N LYS A 104 -5.96 9.20 4.85
CA LYS A 104 -6.58 7.92 4.53
C LYS A 104 -5.53 6.79 4.46
N PRO A 105 -5.95 5.52 4.62
CA PRO A 105 -5.08 4.37 4.38
C PRO A 105 -4.43 4.41 3.00
N HIS A 106 -3.29 3.74 2.84
CA HIS A 106 -2.43 3.81 1.65
C HIS A 106 -3.18 3.66 0.32
N ASN A 107 -4.01 2.62 0.21
CA ASN A 107 -4.74 2.35 -1.04
C ASN A 107 -5.86 3.36 -1.31
N GLU A 108 -6.54 3.85 -0.27
CA GLU A 108 -7.56 4.88 -0.41
C GLU A 108 -6.94 6.25 -0.76
N ALA A 109 -5.84 6.63 -0.11
CA ALA A 109 -5.10 7.83 -0.44
C ALA A 109 -4.55 7.78 -1.88
N ARG A 110 -4.17 6.58 -2.37
CA ARG A 110 -3.77 6.36 -3.76
C ARG A 110 -4.85 6.76 -4.76
N VAL A 111 -6.12 6.56 -4.46
CA VAL A 111 -7.23 6.99 -5.35
C VAL A 111 -7.17 8.51 -5.57
N THR A 112 -6.93 9.28 -4.51
CA THR A 112 -6.77 10.73 -4.61
C THR A 112 -5.53 11.11 -5.43
N PHE A 113 -4.40 10.44 -5.20
CA PHE A 113 -3.17 10.63 -5.97
C PHE A 113 -3.38 10.40 -7.47
N VAL A 114 -3.99 9.28 -7.84
CA VAL A 114 -4.30 8.94 -9.24
C VAL A 114 -5.23 9.97 -9.87
N LYS A 115 -6.31 10.34 -9.16
CA LYS A 115 -7.28 11.32 -9.65
C LYS A 115 -6.65 12.68 -9.97
N ILE A 116 -5.73 13.15 -9.13
CA ILE A 116 -5.02 14.42 -9.36
C ILE A 116 -4.11 14.31 -10.58
N LEU A 117 -3.29 13.28 -10.68
CA LEU A 117 -2.35 13.12 -11.79
C LEU A 117 -3.04 12.90 -13.13
N VAL A 118 -4.10 12.09 -13.18
CA VAL A 118 -4.88 11.87 -14.40
C VAL A 118 -5.46 13.19 -14.89
N ARG A 119 -6.03 14.03 -14.00
CA ARG A 119 -6.55 15.34 -14.36
C ARG A 119 -5.48 16.29 -14.88
N GLU A 120 -4.31 16.34 -14.22
CA GLU A 120 -3.20 17.20 -14.66
C GLU A 120 -2.61 16.74 -16.01
N LEU A 121 -2.52 15.42 -16.24
CA LEU A 121 -2.04 14.85 -17.51
C LEU A 121 -3.05 15.11 -18.65
N ALA A 122 -4.35 14.92 -18.39
CA ALA A 122 -5.42 15.22 -19.37
C ALA A 122 -5.40 16.69 -19.78
N GLU A 123 -5.22 17.60 -18.83
CA GLU A 123 -5.11 19.04 -19.14
C GLU A 123 -3.87 19.37 -19.99
N LYS A 124 -2.74 18.71 -19.74
CA LYS A 124 -1.56 18.87 -20.58
C LYS A 124 -1.75 18.29 -21.97
N LEU A 125 -2.39 17.12 -22.07
CA LEU A 125 -2.72 16.49 -23.34
C LEU A 125 -3.66 17.39 -24.15
N ARG A 126 -4.71 17.92 -23.53
CA ARG A 126 -5.65 18.86 -24.15
C ARG A 126 -4.93 20.05 -24.75
N LYS A 127 -4.13 20.78 -23.95
CA LYS A 127 -3.37 21.95 -24.41
C LYS A 127 -2.44 21.64 -25.59
N LYS A 128 -1.87 20.43 -25.60
CA LYS A 128 -0.99 20.00 -26.68
C LYS A 128 -1.75 19.70 -27.97
N LEU A 129 -2.89 19.01 -27.87
CA LEU A 129 -3.75 18.67 -29.02
C LEU A 129 -4.38 19.94 -29.60
N GLU A 130 -4.90 20.84 -28.79
CA GLU A 130 -5.45 22.12 -29.23
C GLU A 130 -4.42 22.98 -29.97
N LYS A 131 -3.18 22.96 -29.48
CA LYS A 131 -2.07 23.68 -30.17
C LYS A 131 -1.73 23.06 -31.54
N SER A 132 -1.91 21.74 -31.70
CA SER A 132 -1.56 21.05 -32.96
C SER A 132 -2.72 21.03 -33.95
N SER A 133 -3.99 20.94 -33.50
CA SER A 133 -5.18 20.83 -34.35
C SER A 133 -5.89 22.15 -34.61
N GLY A 134 -5.65 23.16 -33.75
CA GLY A 134 -6.38 24.43 -33.80
C GLY A 134 -7.85 24.34 -33.37
N ALA A 135 -8.32 23.15 -32.97
CA ALA A 135 -9.71 22.90 -32.58
C ALA A 135 -9.84 22.58 -31.09
N PRO A 136 -10.96 22.96 -30.45
CA PRO A 136 -11.18 22.61 -29.04
C PRO A 136 -11.38 21.10 -28.88
N VAL A 137 -10.78 20.53 -27.82
CA VAL A 137 -10.84 19.08 -27.52
C VAL A 137 -11.65 18.86 -26.22
N GLN A 138 -12.59 17.93 -26.26
CA GLN A 138 -13.40 17.58 -25.10
C GLN A 138 -12.55 16.91 -24.02
N ARG A 139 -12.65 17.44 -22.80
CA ARG A 139 -11.85 17.00 -21.66
C ARG A 139 -12.17 15.57 -21.20
N ASP A 140 -13.43 15.19 -21.23
CA ASP A 140 -13.86 13.90 -20.64
C ASP A 140 -13.36 12.71 -21.45
N LEU A 141 -13.29 12.82 -22.77
CA LEU A 141 -12.65 11.80 -23.61
C LEU A 141 -11.18 11.62 -23.28
N LEU A 142 -10.44 12.71 -23.06
CA LEU A 142 -9.04 12.67 -22.72
C LEU A 142 -8.76 12.06 -21.32
N LEU A 143 -9.72 12.16 -20.39
CA LEU A 143 -9.58 11.52 -19.08
C LEU A 143 -9.54 10.00 -19.20
N GLU A 144 -10.34 9.44 -20.10
CA GLU A 144 -10.36 8.00 -20.35
C GLU A 144 -9.08 7.54 -21.07
N ASP A 145 -8.64 8.27 -22.10
CA ASP A 145 -7.36 7.97 -22.79
C ASP A 145 -6.17 7.96 -21.83
N VAL A 146 -6.14 8.94 -20.90
CA VAL A 146 -5.11 9.00 -19.88
C VAL A 146 -5.19 7.82 -18.91
N ARG A 147 -6.41 7.40 -18.49
CA ARG A 147 -6.61 6.28 -17.56
C ARG A 147 -6.24 4.94 -18.16
N THR A 148 -6.56 4.72 -19.43
CA THR A 148 -6.34 3.48 -20.16
C THR A 148 -4.90 3.35 -20.66
N SER A 149 -4.19 4.48 -20.82
CA SER A 149 -2.81 4.50 -21.29
C SER A 149 -1.89 3.60 -20.43
N ARG A 150 -1.21 2.66 -21.11
CA ARG A 150 -0.25 1.75 -20.48
C ARG A 150 0.89 2.51 -19.79
N ASP A 151 1.45 3.53 -20.42
CA ASP A 151 2.56 4.31 -19.90
C ASP A 151 2.16 5.04 -18.61
N VAL A 152 0.95 5.61 -18.59
CA VAL A 152 0.41 6.28 -17.39
C VAL A 152 0.23 5.27 -16.27
N ARG A 153 -0.36 4.09 -16.51
CA ARG A 153 -0.54 3.05 -15.50
C ARG A 153 0.78 2.59 -14.90
N ILE A 154 1.79 2.37 -15.74
CA ILE A 154 3.14 2.02 -15.28
C ILE A 154 3.73 3.14 -14.42
N ALA A 155 3.66 4.39 -14.87
CA ALA A 155 4.20 5.53 -14.14
C ALA A 155 3.49 5.73 -12.79
N LEU A 156 2.16 5.60 -12.72
CA LEU A 156 1.39 5.69 -11.49
C LEU A 156 1.77 4.58 -10.49
N ASN A 157 1.96 3.34 -10.98
CA ASN A 157 2.36 2.21 -10.15
C ASN A 157 3.81 2.33 -9.66
N LEU A 158 4.71 2.90 -10.45
CA LEU A 158 6.07 3.20 -10.02
C LEU A 158 6.12 4.24 -8.90
N CYS A 159 5.25 5.26 -8.98
CA CYS A 159 5.19 6.31 -7.96
C CYS A 159 4.43 5.90 -6.70
N TRP A 160 3.34 5.15 -6.87
CA TRP A 160 2.48 4.73 -5.76
C TRP A 160 1.80 3.39 -6.09
N MET A 161 2.49 2.30 -5.77
CA MET A 161 1.98 0.95 -6.01
C MET A 161 0.82 0.63 -5.05
N PRO A 162 -0.28 0.02 -5.53
CA PRO A 162 -1.27 -0.55 -4.63
C PRO A 162 -0.65 -1.71 -3.85
N LEU A 163 -1.01 -1.84 -2.59
CA LEU A 163 -0.47 -2.84 -1.69
C LEU A 163 -1.56 -3.79 -1.21
N THR A 164 -1.21 -5.06 -1.10
CA THR A 164 -1.93 -6.03 -0.29
C THR A 164 -1.10 -6.35 0.96
N PRO A 165 -1.74 -6.69 2.10
CA PRO A 165 -1.03 -7.05 3.32
C PRO A 165 -0.02 -8.18 3.08
N GLU A 166 -0.41 -9.23 2.35
CA GLU A 166 0.42 -10.39 2.05
C GLU A 166 1.68 -10.01 1.28
N LYS A 167 1.51 -9.18 0.24
CA LYS A 167 2.64 -8.74 -0.58
C LYS A 167 3.58 -7.83 0.20
N LEU A 168 3.03 -6.92 1.02
CA LEU A 168 3.84 -6.00 1.83
C LEU A 168 4.66 -6.77 2.86
N ILE A 169 4.02 -7.65 3.62
CA ILE A 169 4.68 -8.44 4.67
C ILE A 169 5.65 -9.45 4.04
N GLY A 170 5.25 -10.13 2.96
CA GLY A 170 6.15 -11.02 2.22
C GLY A 170 7.40 -10.29 1.75
N ASP A 171 7.25 -9.14 1.09
CA ASP A 171 8.40 -8.30 0.64
C ASP A 171 9.27 -7.82 1.82
N LEU A 172 8.65 -7.49 2.98
CA LEU A 172 9.37 -7.01 4.16
C LEU A 172 10.22 -8.10 4.82
N LEU A 173 9.69 -9.33 4.87
CA LEU A 173 10.35 -10.45 5.55
C LEU A 173 11.29 -11.25 4.65
N THR A 174 11.14 -11.20 3.32
CA THR A 174 11.95 -11.98 2.38
C THR A 174 13.03 -11.18 1.66
N ARG A 175 12.89 -9.86 1.54
CA ARG A 175 13.95 -9.04 0.96
C ARG A 175 15.01 -8.78 2.01
N GLU A 176 16.19 -9.30 1.78
CA GLU A 176 17.40 -8.72 2.37
C GLU A 176 17.37 -7.23 2.03
N THR A 177 17.23 -6.39 3.05
CA THR A 177 17.28 -4.94 2.86
C THR A 177 18.70 -4.58 2.46
N CYS A 178 18.97 -4.60 1.16
CA CYS A 178 20.17 -4.00 0.59
C CYS A 178 20.09 -2.49 0.78
N SER A 179 20.41 -2.03 1.96
CA SER A 179 20.91 -0.69 2.22
C SER A 179 21.49 -0.66 3.62
N GLY A 180 22.80 -0.85 3.70
CA GLY A 180 23.58 -0.69 4.92
C GLY A 180 23.48 0.71 5.50
N ARG A 181 22.42 0.96 6.23
CA ARG A 181 22.40 1.97 7.28
C ARG A 181 21.34 1.54 8.31
N PRO A 182 21.78 1.05 9.48
CA PRO A 182 20.86 0.78 10.57
C PRO A 182 20.15 2.10 10.94
N PRO A 183 18.83 2.06 11.28
CA PRO A 183 18.16 3.24 11.81
C PRO A 183 18.91 3.70 13.06
N ARG A 184 19.22 4.99 13.12
CA ARG A 184 19.82 5.60 14.32
C ARG A 184 18.86 5.38 15.49
N GLY A 185 19.26 4.51 16.43
CA GLY A 185 18.45 4.26 17.63
C GLY A 185 18.35 2.82 18.10
N CYS A 186 18.99 1.84 17.44
CA CYS A 186 19.03 0.49 17.98
C CYS A 186 20.11 0.42 19.08
N PRO A 187 19.78 0.16 20.37
CA PRO A 187 20.79 -0.03 21.40
C PRO A 187 21.54 -1.33 21.09
N THR A 188 22.81 -1.21 20.74
CA THR A 188 23.73 -2.34 20.70
C THR A 188 23.83 -2.96 22.08
N SER A 189 23.37 -4.19 22.23
CA SER A 189 23.66 -5.00 23.41
C SER A 189 25.18 -5.15 23.54
N ARG A 190 25.78 -4.36 24.42
CA ARG A 190 27.15 -4.61 24.87
C ARG A 190 27.19 -5.94 25.60
N SER A 191 27.97 -6.86 25.05
CA SER A 191 28.40 -8.05 25.71
C SER A 191 29.00 -7.71 27.09
N ALA A 192 28.42 -8.24 28.16
CA ALA A 192 29.13 -8.42 29.42
C ALA A 192 30.01 -9.66 29.28
N ARG A 193 31.31 -9.46 29.08
CA ARG A 193 32.36 -10.40 29.49
C ARG A 193 32.97 -9.85 30.78
N SER A 194 32.82 -10.52 31.84
CA SER A 194 33.77 -10.77 32.91
C SER A 194 33.11 -11.68 33.92
#